data_1889f2d2545d6596791b90b217c9a153
#
_entry.id   1889f2d2545d6596791b90b217c9a153
#
_cell.length_a   1.000
_cell.length_b   1.000
_cell.length_c   1.000
_cell.angle_alpha   90.00
_cell.angle_beta   90.00
_cell.angle_gamma   90.00
#
_symmetry.space_group_name_H-M   'P 1'
#
loop_
_entity.id
_entity.type
_entity.pdbx_description
1 polymer ?
#
loop_
_entity_poly.entity_id
_entity_poly.type
_entity_poly.pdbx_seq_one_letter_code
_entity_poly.pdbx_strand_id
1 'polypeptide(L)'
;MKRRLLFCLTLLTLLVSAMLAHAAPAVALFYGSNAPYDALKAFDIVVLDPDHHPTPNALRKPYSEPYAYVAVGEAHPTRPYFKDIPDAARLAVNKDWGSLVIDLSHPGWADFLATNIVTPLWDKGYRGFFLDTLDSYRLAAKFDEAAQQAGLVAVIETLHRRFPGIRLILNRGFDIVPKVRDKIHMVAAESLFQGWDAAAQRYVEIKEADRAWLLGELLKVRDTYKLPVLAIDYVAPQDRALTRATAEKIKALGIVPWVADGALGTLGIGQREVVPRKVLMLYNGDEAPLVHQTQIVRFATMPLQHMGYVTEYLDVNRPLPENDLAGEIAGIVLWINGPVANPRALGNWLRKQMAAGIKTAIFGQFPSGLAIPMTVLGLESGQAVGAGSVPTIRIQDPMFGFETPIRAVRNDEPPLRLRAGSSDASRPLLRLEDARGARHDAAAITPWG
;
A
#
# COMPACT_ATOMS: atom_id res chain seq x y z
N MET A 1 -7.76 34.11 -46.13
CA MET A 1 -7.73 34.12 -44.65
C MET A 1 -8.76 33.18 -43.99
N LYS A 2 -10.03 33.24 -44.32
CA LYS A 2 -11.10 32.41 -43.67
C LYS A 2 -10.88 30.88 -43.76
N ARG A 3 -10.35 30.35 -44.86
CA ARG A 3 -10.08 28.88 -44.98
C ARG A 3 -8.90 28.38 -44.12
N ARG A 4 -7.88 29.23 -43.90
CA ARG A 4 -6.75 28.87 -43.02
C ARG A 4 -7.15 28.92 -41.56
N LEU A 5 -8.04 29.85 -41.16
CA LEU A 5 -8.56 29.94 -39.80
C LEU A 5 -9.45 28.74 -39.46
N LEU A 6 -10.27 28.27 -40.39
CA LEU A 6 -11.12 27.09 -40.20
C LEU A 6 -10.29 25.82 -40.07
N PHE A 7 -9.20 25.67 -40.85
CA PHE A 7 -8.30 24.53 -40.79
C PHE A 7 -7.50 24.50 -39.44
N CYS A 8 -7.07 25.67 -38.95
CA CYS A 8 -6.43 25.75 -37.62
C CYS A 8 -7.40 25.48 -36.50
N LEU A 9 -8.68 25.89 -36.61
CA LEU A 9 -9.69 25.61 -35.59
C LEU A 9 -10.05 24.11 -35.54
N THR A 10 -10.19 23.46 -36.69
CA THR A 10 -10.44 22.00 -36.74
C THR A 10 -9.22 21.18 -36.29
N LEU A 11 -8.00 21.63 -36.56
CA LEU A 11 -6.80 20.98 -36.06
C LEU A 11 -6.66 21.13 -34.55
N LEU A 12 -7.02 22.31 -34.01
CA LEU A 12 -7.01 22.58 -32.58
C LEU A 12 -8.09 21.78 -31.84
N THR A 13 -9.29 21.62 -32.42
CA THR A 13 -10.36 20.78 -31.86
C THR A 13 -10.01 19.28 -31.93
N LEU A 14 -9.33 18.82 -32.98
CA LEU A 14 -8.81 17.45 -33.08
C LEU A 14 -7.66 17.20 -32.08
N LEU A 15 -6.76 18.16 -31.87
CA LEU A 15 -5.69 18.09 -30.88
C LEU A 15 -6.24 18.12 -29.44
N VAL A 16 -7.26 18.94 -29.16
CA VAL A 16 -7.92 19.00 -27.84
C VAL A 16 -8.74 17.72 -27.60
N SER A 17 -9.37 17.15 -28.62
CA SER A 17 -10.06 15.85 -28.51
C SER A 17 -9.11 14.67 -28.30
N ALA A 18 -7.90 14.72 -28.85
CA ALA A 18 -6.86 13.72 -28.61
C ALA A 18 -6.21 13.84 -27.22
N MET A 19 -6.27 15.01 -26.58
CA MET A 19 -5.79 15.23 -25.19
C MET A 19 -6.78 14.79 -24.11
N LEU A 20 -8.00 14.41 -24.45
CA LEU A 20 -8.95 13.75 -23.56
C LEU A 20 -8.81 12.22 -23.62
N ALA A 21 -7.63 11.69 -23.83
CA ALA A 21 -7.34 10.32 -23.42
C ALA A 21 -7.55 10.29 -21.90
N HIS A 22 -8.68 9.77 -21.45
CA HIS A 22 -8.92 9.57 -20.01
C HIS A 22 -7.77 8.72 -19.51
N ALA A 23 -6.94 9.28 -18.63
CA ALA A 23 -5.90 8.50 -17.95
C ALA A 23 -6.59 7.29 -17.32
N ALA A 24 -6.00 6.11 -17.45
CA ALA A 24 -6.54 4.92 -16.83
C ALA A 24 -6.78 5.18 -15.33
N PRO A 25 -7.92 4.76 -14.76
CA PRO A 25 -8.25 5.07 -13.38
C PRO A 25 -7.22 4.46 -12.42
N ALA A 26 -6.86 5.19 -11.38
CA ALA A 26 -6.07 4.64 -10.29
C ALA A 26 -6.99 3.80 -9.39
N VAL A 27 -6.68 2.52 -9.25
CA VAL A 27 -7.46 1.56 -8.46
C VAL A 27 -6.66 1.12 -7.24
N ALA A 28 -7.33 0.99 -6.10
CA ALA A 28 -6.80 0.39 -4.89
C ALA A 28 -7.75 -0.70 -4.39
N LEU A 29 -7.19 -1.79 -3.86
CA LEU A 29 -7.92 -2.80 -3.12
C LEU A 29 -7.40 -2.82 -1.68
N PHE A 30 -8.32 -2.79 -0.71
CA PHE A 30 -7.97 -2.83 0.71
C PHE A 30 -9.03 -3.62 1.49
N TYR A 31 -8.63 -4.76 2.07
CA TYR A 31 -9.54 -5.67 2.77
C TYR A 31 -9.29 -5.71 4.29
N GLY A 32 -8.22 -5.07 4.76
CA GLY A 32 -7.91 -4.97 6.19
C GLY A 32 -8.95 -4.17 6.99
N SER A 33 -9.05 -4.38 8.30
CA SER A 33 -10.02 -3.70 9.16
C SER A 33 -9.71 -2.21 9.39
N ASN A 34 -8.44 -1.81 9.32
CA ASN A 34 -7.96 -0.46 9.60
C ASN A 34 -7.61 0.28 8.31
N ALA A 35 -8.62 0.65 7.52
CA ALA A 35 -8.38 1.31 6.24
C ALA A 35 -7.77 2.72 6.42
N PRO A 36 -6.63 3.00 5.75
CA PRO A 36 -6.02 4.32 5.74
C PRO A 36 -6.78 5.26 4.79
N TYR A 37 -7.99 5.67 5.18
CA TYR A 37 -8.92 6.39 4.31
C TYR A 37 -8.33 7.65 3.67
N ASP A 38 -7.48 8.40 4.38
CA ASP A 38 -6.87 9.60 3.83
C ASP A 38 -5.89 9.29 2.68
N ALA A 39 -5.19 8.16 2.76
CA ALA A 39 -4.35 7.67 1.69
C ALA A 39 -5.18 7.08 0.53
N LEU A 40 -6.26 6.35 0.83
CA LEU A 40 -7.15 5.75 -0.16
C LEU A 40 -7.90 6.79 -1.01
N LYS A 41 -8.14 8.00 -0.49
CA LYS A 41 -8.69 9.13 -1.26
C LYS A 41 -7.84 9.56 -2.46
N ALA A 42 -6.58 9.11 -2.53
CA ALA A 42 -5.72 9.36 -3.68
C ALA A 42 -6.08 8.52 -4.92
N PHE A 43 -6.94 7.50 -4.78
CA PHE A 43 -7.34 6.59 -5.85
C PHE A 43 -8.75 6.92 -6.36
N ASP A 44 -8.97 6.69 -7.65
CA ASP A 44 -10.25 6.99 -8.29
C ASP A 44 -11.30 5.92 -7.95
N ILE A 45 -10.87 4.66 -7.81
CA ILE A 45 -11.67 3.50 -7.40
C ILE A 45 -11.01 2.84 -6.19
N VAL A 46 -11.79 2.52 -5.17
CA VAL A 46 -11.31 1.80 -3.99
C VAL A 46 -12.22 0.61 -3.70
N VAL A 47 -11.68 -0.60 -3.79
CA VAL A 47 -12.40 -1.83 -3.44
C VAL A 47 -12.15 -2.15 -1.97
N LEU A 48 -13.23 -2.34 -1.21
CA LEU A 48 -13.21 -2.62 0.22
C LEU A 48 -13.93 -3.94 0.53
N ASP A 49 -13.47 -4.67 1.55
CA ASP A 49 -14.28 -5.75 2.13
C ASP A 49 -15.42 -5.14 2.97
N PRO A 50 -16.69 -5.35 2.60
CA PRO A 50 -17.82 -4.73 3.27
C PRO A 50 -18.07 -5.26 4.69
N ASP A 51 -17.50 -6.39 5.09
CA ASP A 51 -17.59 -6.87 6.47
C ASP A 51 -16.75 -6.01 7.43
N HIS A 52 -15.61 -5.50 6.94
CA HIS A 52 -14.79 -4.55 7.68
C HIS A 52 -15.24 -3.09 7.48
N HIS A 53 -15.78 -2.78 6.30
CA HIS A 53 -16.17 -1.43 5.89
C HIS A 53 -17.62 -1.41 5.44
N PRO A 54 -18.59 -1.54 6.37
CA PRO A 54 -20.01 -1.70 6.01
C PRO A 54 -20.62 -0.47 5.32
N THR A 55 -19.99 0.71 5.44
CA THR A 55 -20.44 1.94 4.78
C THR A 55 -19.29 2.61 4.04
N PRO A 56 -19.51 3.12 2.81
CA PRO A 56 -18.49 3.77 2.02
C PRO A 56 -18.28 5.27 2.35
N ASN A 57 -18.83 5.77 3.45
CA ASN A 57 -18.98 7.22 3.72
C ASN A 57 -17.67 8.00 3.71
N ALA A 58 -16.57 7.40 4.14
CA ALA A 58 -15.26 8.06 4.19
C ALA A 58 -14.62 8.31 2.81
N LEU A 59 -15.09 7.59 1.76
CA LEU A 59 -14.52 7.60 0.41
C LEU A 59 -15.45 8.16 -0.68
N ARG A 60 -16.58 8.79 -0.31
CA ARG A 60 -17.52 9.32 -1.30
C ARG A 60 -16.92 10.44 -2.13
N LYS A 61 -17.43 10.59 -3.37
CA LYS A 61 -17.08 11.74 -4.23
C LYS A 61 -17.11 13.07 -3.43
N PRO A 62 -16.18 13.99 -3.72
CA PRO A 62 -15.35 14.06 -4.93
C PRO A 62 -14.04 13.25 -4.89
N TYR A 63 -13.75 12.49 -3.83
CA TYR A 63 -12.45 11.85 -3.63
C TYR A 63 -12.31 10.55 -4.41
N SER A 64 -13.19 9.56 -4.16
CA SER A 64 -13.07 8.21 -4.70
C SER A 64 -14.44 7.61 -4.99
N GLU A 65 -14.48 6.56 -5.80
CA GLU A 65 -15.65 5.68 -5.94
C GLU A 65 -15.41 4.39 -5.16
N PRO A 66 -16.12 4.16 -4.04
CA PRO A 66 -16.00 2.93 -3.28
C PRO A 66 -16.75 1.79 -3.95
N TYR A 67 -16.09 0.64 -4.05
CA TYR A 67 -16.64 -0.63 -4.52
C TYR A 67 -16.65 -1.62 -3.36
N ALA A 68 -17.73 -2.39 -3.23
CA ALA A 68 -17.79 -3.51 -2.30
C ALA A 68 -17.28 -4.79 -2.97
N TYR A 69 -16.39 -5.52 -2.30
CA TYR A 69 -16.05 -6.87 -2.68
C TYR A 69 -17.25 -7.82 -2.51
N VAL A 70 -17.52 -8.64 -3.50
CA VAL A 70 -18.58 -9.65 -3.48
C VAL A 70 -18.08 -10.93 -4.14
N ALA A 71 -17.96 -12.01 -3.38
CA ALA A 71 -17.75 -13.34 -3.92
C ALA A 71 -19.07 -13.83 -4.51
N VAL A 72 -19.08 -14.14 -5.82
CA VAL A 72 -20.26 -14.57 -6.57
C VAL A 72 -20.37 -16.10 -6.63
N GLY A 73 -19.24 -16.76 -6.87
CA GLY A 73 -19.17 -18.21 -7.02
C GLY A 73 -18.74 -18.95 -5.77
N GLU A 74 -18.46 -18.23 -4.68
CA GLU A 74 -18.11 -18.82 -3.40
C GLU A 74 -18.75 -18.09 -2.22
N ALA A 75 -18.90 -18.81 -1.10
CA ALA A 75 -19.33 -18.22 0.16
C ALA A 75 -18.50 -18.76 1.32
N HIS A 76 -17.82 -17.88 2.05
CA HIS A 76 -17.10 -18.28 3.26
C HIS A 76 -18.09 -18.43 4.43
N PRO A 77 -17.92 -19.42 5.34
CA PRO A 77 -18.81 -19.65 6.47
C PRO A 77 -19.00 -18.47 7.43
N THR A 78 -18.07 -17.53 7.44
CA THR A 78 -18.15 -16.29 8.28
C THR A 78 -19.10 -15.24 7.70
N ARG A 79 -19.50 -15.35 6.43
CA ARG A 79 -20.38 -14.36 5.82
C ARG A 79 -21.78 -14.40 6.44
N PRO A 80 -22.41 -13.25 6.75
CA PRO A 80 -23.70 -13.21 7.44
C PRO A 80 -24.80 -14.02 6.76
N TYR A 81 -24.80 -14.05 5.41
CA TYR A 81 -25.79 -14.71 4.57
C TYR A 81 -25.53 -16.22 4.34
N PHE A 82 -24.44 -16.79 4.87
CA PHE A 82 -24.02 -18.15 4.57
C PHE A 82 -25.08 -19.20 4.91
N LYS A 83 -25.80 -19.01 6.02
CA LYS A 83 -26.82 -19.95 6.49
C LYS A 83 -28.07 -19.95 5.62
N ASP A 84 -28.31 -18.85 4.91
CA ASP A 84 -29.49 -18.65 4.08
C ASP A 84 -29.31 -19.16 2.65
N ILE A 85 -28.09 -19.64 2.30
CA ILE A 85 -27.79 -20.20 0.98
C ILE A 85 -28.58 -21.51 0.78
N PRO A 86 -29.41 -21.61 -0.27
CA PRO A 86 -30.17 -22.81 -0.57
C PRO A 86 -29.27 -24.05 -0.73
N ASP A 87 -29.64 -25.16 -0.14
CA ASP A 87 -28.84 -26.40 -0.25
C ASP A 87 -28.66 -26.85 -1.71
N ALA A 88 -29.65 -26.63 -2.57
CA ALA A 88 -29.60 -26.92 -4.00
C ALA A 88 -28.60 -26.05 -4.77
N ALA A 89 -28.15 -24.93 -4.20
CA ALA A 89 -27.11 -24.07 -4.80
C ALA A 89 -25.69 -24.42 -4.34
N ARG A 90 -25.51 -25.47 -3.52
CA ARG A 90 -24.23 -25.87 -2.97
C ARG A 90 -23.56 -26.91 -3.90
N LEU A 91 -22.48 -26.52 -4.59
CA LEU A 91 -21.86 -27.35 -5.62
C LEU A 91 -20.66 -28.18 -5.10
N ALA A 92 -19.74 -27.53 -4.37
CA ALA A 92 -18.50 -28.13 -3.88
C ALA A 92 -17.93 -27.32 -2.70
N VAL A 93 -16.74 -27.70 -2.23
CA VAL A 93 -15.97 -26.95 -1.23
C VAL A 93 -14.59 -26.65 -1.80
N ASN A 94 -14.21 -25.38 -1.75
CA ASN A 94 -12.85 -24.94 -1.99
C ASN A 94 -12.01 -25.19 -0.73
N LYS A 95 -11.11 -26.19 -0.79
CA LYS A 95 -10.32 -26.64 0.37
C LYS A 95 -9.24 -25.65 0.78
N ASP A 96 -8.76 -24.82 -0.14
CA ASP A 96 -7.69 -23.86 0.10
C ASP A 96 -8.17 -22.66 0.93
N TRP A 97 -9.45 -22.29 0.76
CA TRP A 97 -10.09 -21.18 1.46
C TRP A 97 -11.17 -21.58 2.45
N GLY A 98 -11.53 -22.88 2.50
CA GLY A 98 -12.62 -23.37 3.35
C GLY A 98 -13.99 -22.83 2.97
N SER A 99 -14.17 -22.35 1.75
CA SER A 99 -15.40 -21.73 1.26
C SER A 99 -16.28 -22.73 0.51
N LEU A 100 -17.57 -22.49 0.54
CA LEU A 100 -18.57 -23.21 -0.24
C LEU A 100 -18.54 -22.71 -1.68
N VAL A 101 -18.38 -23.61 -2.65
CA VAL A 101 -18.53 -23.31 -4.09
C VAL A 101 -20.02 -23.36 -4.46
N ILE A 102 -20.47 -22.37 -5.20
CA ILE A 102 -21.86 -22.17 -5.56
C ILE A 102 -22.14 -22.71 -6.96
N ASP A 103 -23.28 -23.37 -7.12
CA ASP A 103 -23.87 -23.68 -8.41
C ASP A 103 -24.54 -22.43 -8.99
N LEU A 104 -23.81 -21.76 -9.88
CA LEU A 104 -24.28 -20.54 -10.52
C LEU A 104 -25.44 -20.78 -11.48
N SER A 105 -25.65 -22.05 -11.92
CA SER A 105 -26.77 -22.43 -12.76
C SER A 105 -28.09 -22.56 -11.99
N HIS A 106 -28.04 -22.54 -10.64
CA HIS A 106 -29.23 -22.60 -9.80
C HIS A 106 -30.17 -21.41 -10.09
N PRO A 107 -31.44 -21.66 -10.47
CA PRO A 107 -32.34 -20.61 -10.97
C PRO A 107 -32.60 -19.44 -10.00
N GLY A 108 -32.49 -19.69 -8.68
CA GLY A 108 -32.68 -18.68 -7.64
C GLY A 108 -31.43 -17.92 -7.24
N TRP A 109 -30.23 -18.29 -7.75
CA TRP A 109 -28.98 -17.73 -7.26
C TRP A 109 -28.82 -16.23 -7.56
N ALA A 110 -29.15 -15.80 -8.77
CA ALA A 110 -29.07 -14.39 -9.16
C ALA A 110 -29.93 -13.49 -8.27
N ASP A 111 -31.16 -13.93 -7.95
CA ASP A 111 -32.08 -13.20 -7.07
C ASP A 111 -31.63 -13.28 -5.60
N PHE A 112 -31.10 -14.40 -5.14
CA PHE A 112 -30.52 -14.53 -3.81
C PHE A 112 -29.35 -13.54 -3.63
N LEU A 113 -28.39 -13.53 -4.55
CA LEU A 113 -27.23 -12.63 -4.50
C LEU A 113 -27.68 -11.17 -4.51
N ALA A 114 -28.58 -10.81 -5.39
CA ALA A 114 -29.11 -9.45 -5.48
C ALA A 114 -29.84 -9.04 -4.19
N THR A 115 -30.63 -9.93 -3.58
CA THR A 115 -31.46 -9.61 -2.40
C THR A 115 -30.65 -9.63 -1.12
N ASN A 116 -29.88 -10.72 -0.89
CA ASN A 116 -29.27 -10.97 0.42
C ASN A 116 -27.87 -10.38 0.54
N ILE A 117 -27.20 -10.09 -0.58
CA ILE A 117 -25.81 -9.59 -0.57
C ILE A 117 -25.75 -8.14 -1.08
N VAL A 118 -26.26 -7.88 -2.29
CA VAL A 118 -26.08 -6.56 -2.92
C VAL A 118 -27.05 -5.52 -2.35
N THR A 119 -28.32 -5.84 -2.13
CA THR A 119 -29.31 -4.89 -1.58
C THR A 119 -28.84 -4.26 -0.25
N PRO A 120 -28.39 -5.02 0.77
CA PRO A 120 -27.92 -4.42 2.01
C PRO A 120 -26.74 -3.47 1.84
N LEU A 121 -25.84 -3.74 0.88
CA LEU A 121 -24.69 -2.89 0.58
C LEU A 121 -25.10 -1.64 -0.22
N TRP A 122 -26.01 -1.81 -1.14
CA TRP A 122 -26.60 -0.70 -1.91
C TRP A 122 -27.31 0.30 -1.01
N ASP A 123 -28.10 -0.17 -0.04
CA ASP A 123 -28.81 0.65 0.94
C ASP A 123 -27.84 1.42 1.85
N LYS A 124 -26.69 0.82 2.14
CA LYS A 124 -25.59 1.47 2.88
C LYS A 124 -24.79 2.48 2.03
N GLY A 125 -25.04 2.54 0.72
CA GLY A 125 -24.51 3.57 -0.17
C GLY A 125 -23.43 3.14 -1.14
N TYR A 126 -23.07 1.86 -1.23
CA TYR A 126 -22.23 1.36 -2.33
C TYR A 126 -22.96 1.47 -3.65
N ARG A 127 -22.20 1.78 -4.71
CA ARG A 127 -22.72 1.85 -6.08
C ARG A 127 -21.84 1.07 -7.06
N GLY A 128 -20.63 0.73 -6.65
CA GLY A 128 -19.70 -0.15 -7.33
C GLY A 128 -19.55 -1.49 -6.62
N PHE A 129 -19.33 -2.56 -7.37
CA PHE A 129 -19.12 -3.90 -6.84
C PHE A 129 -18.00 -4.60 -7.61
N PHE A 130 -17.08 -5.19 -6.87
CA PHE A 130 -16.02 -6.03 -7.39
C PHE A 130 -16.47 -7.49 -7.23
N LEU A 131 -16.78 -8.12 -8.36
CA LEU A 131 -17.33 -9.47 -8.42
C LEU A 131 -16.21 -10.49 -8.58
N ASP A 132 -16.05 -11.33 -7.59
CA ASP A 132 -14.98 -12.31 -7.48
C ASP A 132 -15.48 -13.75 -7.55
N THR A 133 -14.55 -14.71 -7.68
CA THR A 133 -14.80 -16.16 -7.68
C THR A 133 -15.68 -16.65 -8.84
N LEU A 134 -15.60 -15.98 -9.99
CA LEU A 134 -16.50 -16.22 -11.12
C LEU A 134 -16.29 -17.58 -11.81
N ASP A 135 -15.10 -18.16 -11.68
CA ASP A 135 -14.71 -19.45 -12.27
C ASP A 135 -14.58 -20.59 -11.26
N SER A 136 -14.96 -20.35 -9.98
CA SER A 136 -14.81 -21.35 -8.90
C SER A 136 -15.62 -22.62 -9.10
N TYR A 137 -16.67 -22.61 -9.92
CA TYR A 137 -17.40 -23.82 -10.31
C TYR A 137 -16.48 -24.90 -10.92
N ARG A 138 -15.34 -24.51 -11.48
CA ARG A 138 -14.32 -25.43 -12.03
C ARG A 138 -13.62 -26.28 -10.97
N LEU A 139 -13.75 -25.93 -9.69
CA LEU A 139 -13.27 -26.74 -8.58
C LEU A 139 -14.15 -27.95 -8.29
N ALA A 140 -15.37 -27.98 -8.81
CA ALA A 140 -16.27 -29.11 -8.67
C ALA A 140 -15.87 -30.27 -9.59
N ALA A 141 -16.05 -31.51 -9.12
CA ALA A 141 -15.73 -32.70 -9.90
C ALA A 141 -16.63 -32.89 -11.15
N LYS A 142 -17.82 -32.30 -11.13
CA LYS A 142 -18.78 -32.30 -12.25
C LYS A 142 -19.53 -30.98 -12.27
N PHE A 143 -19.62 -30.36 -13.44
CA PHE A 143 -20.37 -29.17 -13.70
C PHE A 143 -20.72 -29.06 -15.20
N ASP A 144 -21.76 -28.30 -15.53
CA ASP A 144 -22.07 -27.89 -16.89
C ASP A 144 -21.53 -26.46 -17.10
N GLU A 145 -20.45 -26.34 -17.82
CA GLU A 145 -19.78 -25.04 -18.02
C GLU A 145 -20.69 -24.01 -18.68
N ALA A 146 -21.47 -24.42 -19.68
CA ALA A 146 -22.38 -23.51 -20.38
C ALA A 146 -23.51 -23.01 -19.45
N ALA A 147 -24.04 -23.90 -18.61
CA ALA A 147 -25.04 -23.53 -17.62
C ALA A 147 -24.47 -22.59 -16.53
N GLN A 148 -23.22 -22.84 -16.04
CA GLN A 148 -22.57 -21.97 -15.08
C GLN A 148 -22.31 -20.57 -15.66
N GLN A 149 -21.81 -20.48 -16.90
CA GLN A 149 -21.64 -19.21 -17.61
C GLN A 149 -22.95 -18.48 -17.85
N ALA A 150 -24.03 -19.20 -18.19
CA ALA A 150 -25.35 -18.60 -18.33
C ALA A 150 -25.85 -18.03 -16.99
N GLY A 151 -25.60 -18.73 -15.89
CA GLY A 151 -25.90 -18.27 -14.54
C GLY A 151 -25.16 -16.98 -14.17
N LEU A 152 -23.86 -16.87 -14.50
CA LEU A 152 -23.09 -15.65 -14.32
C LEU A 152 -23.65 -14.47 -15.11
N VAL A 153 -24.04 -14.69 -16.36
CA VAL A 153 -24.70 -13.67 -17.18
C VAL A 153 -26.00 -13.23 -16.51
N ALA A 154 -26.82 -14.18 -16.04
CA ALA A 154 -28.08 -13.89 -15.34
C ALA A 154 -27.85 -13.08 -14.05
N VAL A 155 -26.79 -13.35 -13.30
CA VAL A 155 -26.40 -12.54 -12.15
C VAL A 155 -26.17 -11.08 -12.56
N ILE A 156 -25.32 -10.83 -13.57
CA ILE A 156 -25.00 -9.48 -14.03
C ILE A 156 -26.24 -8.76 -14.55
N GLU A 157 -27.09 -9.42 -15.33
CA GLU A 157 -28.32 -8.86 -15.85
C GLU A 157 -29.32 -8.53 -14.73
N THR A 158 -29.42 -9.40 -13.72
CA THR A 158 -30.30 -9.18 -12.55
C THR A 158 -29.82 -7.98 -11.75
N LEU A 159 -28.51 -7.84 -11.53
CA LEU A 159 -27.92 -6.69 -10.85
C LEU A 159 -28.22 -5.38 -11.59
N HIS A 160 -28.03 -5.34 -12.90
CA HIS A 160 -28.36 -4.14 -13.69
C HIS A 160 -29.84 -3.79 -13.68
N ARG A 161 -30.70 -4.79 -13.75
CA ARG A 161 -32.16 -4.59 -13.71
C ARG A 161 -32.63 -4.04 -12.36
N ARG A 162 -32.04 -4.52 -11.25
CA ARG A 162 -32.49 -4.16 -9.89
C ARG A 162 -31.82 -2.89 -9.36
N PHE A 163 -30.61 -2.57 -9.83
CA PHE A 163 -29.80 -1.47 -9.32
C PHE A 163 -29.38 -0.53 -10.45
N PRO A 164 -30.23 0.40 -10.88
CA PRO A 164 -29.92 1.32 -11.96
C PRO A 164 -28.64 2.13 -11.68
N GLY A 165 -27.70 2.11 -12.64
CA GLY A 165 -26.42 2.78 -12.51
C GLY A 165 -25.37 2.03 -11.69
N ILE A 166 -25.60 0.75 -11.38
CA ILE A 166 -24.59 -0.13 -10.75
C ILE A 166 -23.32 -0.20 -11.61
N ARG A 167 -22.17 -0.20 -10.97
CA ARG A 167 -20.86 -0.32 -11.63
C ARG A 167 -20.20 -1.62 -11.20
N LEU A 168 -19.79 -2.44 -12.17
CA LEU A 168 -19.27 -3.77 -11.93
C LEU A 168 -17.84 -3.90 -12.44
N ILE A 169 -16.95 -4.44 -11.59
CA ILE A 169 -15.63 -4.95 -11.96
C ILE A 169 -15.69 -6.46 -11.81
N LEU A 170 -15.28 -7.20 -12.84
CA LEU A 170 -15.18 -8.65 -12.79
C LEU A 170 -13.73 -9.05 -12.47
N ASN A 171 -13.52 -9.94 -11.50
CA ASN A 171 -12.25 -10.62 -11.33
C ASN A 171 -12.26 -11.90 -12.19
N ARG A 172 -11.46 -11.90 -13.28
CA ARG A 172 -11.52 -12.91 -14.34
C ARG A 172 -12.88 -12.97 -15.06
N GLY A 173 -13.50 -14.16 -15.18
CA GLY A 173 -14.78 -14.32 -15.89
C GLY A 173 -14.65 -14.05 -17.39
N PHE A 174 -13.48 -14.26 -18.00
CA PHE A 174 -13.17 -13.92 -19.39
C PHE A 174 -14.16 -14.51 -20.40
N ASP A 175 -14.69 -15.72 -20.11
CA ASP A 175 -15.61 -16.44 -21.02
C ASP A 175 -16.95 -15.72 -21.20
N ILE A 176 -17.40 -14.95 -20.21
CA ILE A 176 -18.68 -14.22 -20.26
C ILE A 176 -18.53 -12.77 -20.70
N VAL A 177 -17.31 -12.22 -20.72
CA VAL A 177 -17.08 -10.82 -21.12
C VAL A 177 -17.74 -10.46 -22.44
N PRO A 178 -17.69 -11.27 -23.52
CA PRO A 178 -18.37 -10.95 -24.77
C PRO A 178 -19.87 -10.69 -24.64
N LYS A 179 -20.52 -11.34 -23.67
CA LYS A 179 -21.99 -11.26 -23.47
C LYS A 179 -22.40 -10.09 -22.55
N VAL A 180 -21.46 -9.60 -21.71
CA VAL A 180 -21.77 -8.59 -20.67
C VAL A 180 -20.92 -7.33 -20.76
N ARG A 181 -20.12 -7.15 -21.80
CA ARG A 181 -19.16 -6.05 -21.94
C ARG A 181 -19.76 -4.64 -21.79
N ASP A 182 -21.03 -4.47 -22.16
CA ASP A 182 -21.79 -3.24 -22.06
C ASP A 182 -22.33 -2.98 -20.65
N LYS A 183 -22.23 -3.96 -19.76
CA LYS A 183 -22.73 -3.95 -18.39
C LYS A 183 -21.61 -3.93 -17.33
N ILE A 184 -20.36 -4.01 -17.76
CA ILE A 184 -19.20 -4.04 -16.84
C ILE A 184 -18.30 -2.84 -17.08
N HIS A 185 -17.63 -2.40 -16.02
CA HIS A 185 -16.78 -1.22 -16.06
C HIS A 185 -15.31 -1.55 -16.30
N MET A 186 -14.85 -2.70 -15.81
CA MET A 186 -13.46 -3.14 -15.85
C MET A 186 -13.39 -4.66 -15.66
N VAL A 187 -12.31 -5.27 -16.14
CA VAL A 187 -11.96 -6.65 -15.80
C VAL A 187 -10.64 -6.64 -15.04
N ALA A 188 -10.63 -7.26 -13.88
CA ALA A 188 -9.44 -7.52 -13.07
C ALA A 188 -8.97 -8.96 -13.24
N ALA A 189 -7.71 -9.21 -12.97
CA ALA A 189 -7.18 -10.57 -12.80
C ALA A 189 -5.92 -10.57 -11.93
N GLU A 190 -5.66 -11.71 -11.34
CA GLU A 190 -4.51 -11.99 -10.48
C GLU A 190 -3.92 -13.36 -10.82
N SER A 191 -2.60 -13.59 -10.83
CA SER A 191 -1.52 -12.59 -10.69
C SER A 191 -0.70 -12.62 -11.99
N LEU A 192 -0.11 -11.48 -12.38
CA LEU A 192 0.60 -11.40 -13.66
C LEU A 192 2.10 -11.67 -13.53
N PHE A 193 2.78 -11.07 -12.56
CA PHE A 193 4.23 -11.22 -12.33
C PHE A 193 4.56 -11.82 -10.98
N GLN A 194 3.88 -11.37 -9.92
CA GLN A 194 4.13 -11.75 -8.53
C GLN A 194 2.84 -12.25 -7.90
N GLY A 195 2.84 -13.45 -7.34
CA GLY A 195 1.68 -14.11 -6.78
C GLY A 195 1.84 -14.43 -5.29
N TRP A 196 0.72 -14.82 -4.68
CA TRP A 196 0.66 -15.37 -3.33
C TRP A 196 0.24 -16.84 -3.39
N ASP A 197 1.12 -17.72 -2.93
CA ASP A 197 0.83 -19.15 -2.75
C ASP A 197 0.19 -19.34 -1.36
N ALA A 198 -1.13 -19.43 -1.31
CA ALA A 198 -1.88 -19.53 -0.06
C ALA A 198 -1.59 -20.83 0.69
N ALA A 199 -1.35 -21.92 -0.02
CA ALA A 199 -1.04 -23.23 0.60
C ALA A 199 0.35 -23.23 1.25
N ALA A 200 1.35 -22.62 0.58
CA ALA A 200 2.72 -22.52 1.07
C ALA A 200 2.98 -21.24 1.91
N GLN A 201 2.00 -20.33 2.02
CA GLN A 201 2.09 -19.04 2.74
C GLN A 201 3.34 -18.24 2.32
N ARG A 202 3.58 -18.10 1.03
CA ARG A 202 4.75 -17.41 0.48
C ARG A 202 4.44 -16.65 -0.80
N TYR A 203 5.22 -15.59 -1.03
CA TYR A 203 5.22 -14.87 -2.30
C TYR A 203 6.02 -15.66 -3.35
N VAL A 204 5.54 -15.66 -4.58
CA VAL A 204 6.12 -16.42 -5.68
C VAL A 204 6.15 -15.59 -6.97
N GLU A 205 7.15 -15.82 -7.80
CA GLU A 205 7.14 -15.31 -9.17
C GLU A 205 6.23 -16.19 -10.03
N ILE A 206 5.40 -15.56 -10.86
CA ILE A 206 4.50 -16.25 -11.77
C ILE A 206 5.28 -16.87 -12.94
N LYS A 207 5.03 -18.13 -13.21
CA LYS A 207 5.67 -18.85 -14.31
C LYS A 207 5.34 -18.21 -15.66
N GLU A 208 6.28 -18.26 -16.57
CA GLU A 208 6.16 -17.65 -17.92
C GLU A 208 4.88 -18.10 -18.66
N ALA A 209 4.55 -19.40 -18.62
CA ALA A 209 3.38 -19.94 -19.30
C ALA A 209 2.06 -19.37 -18.75
N ASP A 210 1.94 -19.28 -17.41
CA ASP A 210 0.75 -18.76 -16.72
C ASP A 210 0.63 -17.25 -17.00
N ARG A 211 1.76 -16.53 -16.92
CA ARG A 211 1.84 -15.10 -17.27
C ARG A 211 1.43 -14.84 -18.70
N ALA A 212 1.95 -15.60 -19.65
CA ALA A 212 1.66 -15.42 -21.07
C ALA A 212 0.18 -15.64 -21.37
N TRP A 213 -0.42 -16.68 -20.77
CA TRP A 213 -1.85 -16.94 -20.88
C TRP A 213 -2.68 -15.79 -20.33
N LEU A 214 -2.42 -15.39 -19.08
CA LEU A 214 -3.20 -14.33 -18.40
C LEU A 214 -3.05 -12.98 -19.14
N LEU A 215 -1.84 -12.65 -19.57
CA LEU A 215 -1.59 -11.45 -20.38
C LEU A 215 -2.39 -11.49 -21.67
N GLY A 216 -2.44 -12.63 -22.35
CA GLY A 216 -3.24 -12.81 -23.57
C GLY A 216 -4.72 -12.51 -23.36
N GLU A 217 -5.32 -13.02 -22.26
CA GLU A 217 -6.71 -12.75 -21.91
C GLU A 217 -6.94 -11.25 -21.56
N LEU A 218 -6.08 -10.64 -20.77
CA LEU A 218 -6.19 -9.23 -20.41
C LEU A 218 -6.06 -8.32 -21.65
N LEU A 219 -5.11 -8.60 -22.54
CA LEU A 219 -4.95 -7.84 -23.79
C LEU A 219 -6.16 -8.01 -24.71
N LYS A 220 -6.73 -9.20 -24.80
CA LYS A 220 -7.98 -9.45 -25.54
C LYS A 220 -9.13 -8.63 -25.00
N VAL A 221 -9.30 -8.56 -23.68
CA VAL A 221 -10.33 -7.71 -23.03
C VAL A 221 -10.11 -6.24 -23.37
N ARG A 222 -8.88 -5.75 -23.25
CA ARG A 222 -8.55 -4.35 -23.53
C ARG A 222 -8.72 -4.01 -25.02
N ASP A 223 -8.15 -4.84 -25.89
CA ASP A 223 -7.99 -4.48 -27.31
C ASP A 223 -9.22 -4.83 -28.14
N THR A 224 -9.92 -5.93 -27.82
CA THR A 224 -11.11 -6.37 -28.54
C THR A 224 -12.39 -5.76 -27.95
N TYR A 225 -12.55 -5.84 -26.62
CA TYR A 225 -13.78 -5.38 -25.96
C TYR A 225 -13.72 -3.93 -25.49
N LYS A 226 -12.53 -3.28 -25.61
CA LYS A 226 -12.29 -1.87 -25.22
C LYS A 226 -12.64 -1.56 -23.77
N LEU A 227 -12.43 -2.54 -22.88
CA LEU A 227 -12.61 -2.38 -21.45
C LEU A 227 -11.27 -2.12 -20.77
N PRO A 228 -11.21 -1.27 -19.76
CA PRO A 228 -10.05 -1.17 -18.87
C PRO A 228 -9.74 -2.52 -18.22
N VAL A 229 -8.46 -2.81 -18.01
CA VAL A 229 -8.01 -4.04 -17.36
C VAL A 229 -7.12 -3.71 -16.17
N LEU A 230 -7.27 -4.46 -15.08
CA LEU A 230 -6.53 -4.34 -13.84
C LEU A 230 -5.76 -5.64 -13.57
N ALA A 231 -4.48 -5.57 -13.31
CA ALA A 231 -3.71 -6.70 -12.80
C ALA A 231 -3.41 -6.47 -11.31
N ILE A 232 -3.74 -7.49 -10.51
CA ILE A 232 -3.49 -7.52 -9.07
C ILE A 232 -2.34 -8.48 -8.83
N ASP A 233 -1.23 -7.98 -8.30
CA ASP A 233 -0.05 -8.78 -7.98
C ASP A 233 0.29 -8.67 -6.49
N TYR A 234 1.02 -9.65 -5.98
CA TYR A 234 1.28 -9.79 -4.55
C TYR A 234 2.76 -9.78 -4.24
N VAL A 235 3.18 -8.84 -3.39
CA VAL A 235 4.56 -8.66 -2.94
C VAL A 235 4.55 -8.39 -1.43
N ALA A 236 5.57 -8.89 -0.73
CA ALA A 236 5.72 -8.65 0.70
C ALA A 236 5.74 -7.14 1.01
N PRO A 237 5.01 -6.65 2.02
CA PRO A 237 4.84 -5.22 2.29
C PRO A 237 6.14 -4.46 2.51
N GLN A 238 7.17 -5.13 3.07
CA GLN A 238 8.48 -4.57 3.31
C GLN A 238 9.31 -4.40 2.03
N ASP A 239 9.03 -5.14 0.96
CA ASP A 239 9.77 -5.03 -0.31
C ASP A 239 9.12 -3.99 -1.26
N ARG A 240 9.15 -2.73 -0.83
CA ARG A 240 8.63 -1.61 -1.62
C ARG A 240 9.34 -1.42 -2.96
N ALA A 241 10.60 -1.87 -3.07
CA ALA A 241 11.35 -1.78 -4.32
C ALA A 241 10.77 -2.74 -5.37
N LEU A 242 10.54 -4.00 -5.01
CA LEU A 242 9.91 -4.99 -5.88
C LEU A 242 8.46 -4.60 -6.19
N THR A 243 7.70 -4.11 -5.20
CA THR A 243 6.32 -3.61 -5.38
C THR A 243 6.26 -2.55 -6.47
N ARG A 244 7.14 -1.54 -6.40
CA ARG A 244 7.22 -0.47 -7.40
C ARG A 244 7.64 -0.99 -8.77
N ALA A 245 8.68 -1.82 -8.82
CA ALA A 245 9.16 -2.42 -10.07
C ALA A 245 8.07 -3.27 -10.76
N THR A 246 7.28 -4.03 -9.99
CA THR A 246 6.17 -4.84 -10.50
C THR A 246 5.04 -3.96 -11.04
N ALA A 247 4.65 -2.92 -10.29
CA ALA A 247 3.63 -1.96 -10.74
C ALA A 247 4.03 -1.27 -12.06
N GLU A 248 5.30 -0.84 -12.19
CA GLU A 248 5.78 -0.22 -13.42
C GLU A 248 5.84 -1.23 -14.60
N LYS A 249 6.17 -2.51 -14.37
CA LYS A 249 6.10 -3.56 -15.41
C LYS A 249 4.66 -3.71 -15.94
N ILE A 250 3.68 -3.79 -15.04
CA ILE A 250 2.25 -3.92 -15.41
C ILE A 250 1.80 -2.67 -16.19
N LYS A 251 2.15 -1.49 -15.70
CA LYS A 251 1.81 -0.21 -16.31
C LYS A 251 2.39 -0.04 -17.71
N ALA A 252 3.63 -0.51 -17.92
CA ALA A 252 4.27 -0.50 -19.25
C ALA A 252 3.53 -1.33 -20.30
N LEU A 253 2.71 -2.30 -19.87
CA LEU A 253 1.84 -3.10 -20.75
C LEU A 253 0.50 -2.38 -21.07
N GLY A 254 0.27 -1.17 -20.54
CA GLY A 254 -1.00 -0.47 -20.66
C GLY A 254 -2.14 -1.09 -19.83
N ILE A 255 -1.79 -1.78 -18.75
CA ILE A 255 -2.69 -2.41 -17.79
C ILE A 255 -2.64 -1.59 -16.49
N VAL A 256 -3.78 -1.41 -15.83
CA VAL A 256 -3.84 -0.76 -14.50
C VAL A 256 -3.18 -1.67 -13.48
N PRO A 257 -2.15 -1.25 -12.75
CA PRO A 257 -1.56 -2.07 -11.70
C PRO A 257 -2.24 -1.88 -10.36
N TRP A 258 -2.26 -2.93 -9.55
CA TRP A 258 -2.35 -2.90 -8.10
C TRP A 258 -1.42 -3.96 -7.52
N VAL A 259 -0.41 -3.56 -6.77
CA VAL A 259 0.56 -4.47 -6.16
C VAL A 259 0.58 -4.25 -4.66
N ALA A 260 0.19 -5.26 -3.88
CA ALA A 260 0.03 -5.19 -2.43
C ALA A 260 0.41 -6.52 -1.77
N ASP A 261 0.18 -6.66 -0.46
CA ASP A 261 0.32 -7.93 0.24
C ASP A 261 -0.79 -8.93 -0.14
N GLY A 262 -0.54 -10.24 0.10
CA GLY A 262 -1.45 -11.31 -0.28
C GLY A 262 -2.83 -11.28 0.40
N ALA A 263 -2.95 -10.58 1.54
CA ALA A 263 -4.22 -10.38 2.25
C ALA A 263 -4.92 -9.06 1.86
N LEU A 264 -4.29 -8.22 1.02
CA LEU A 264 -4.75 -6.86 0.70
C LEU A 264 -5.02 -6.01 1.96
N GLY A 265 -4.23 -6.25 3.02
CA GLY A 265 -4.35 -5.57 4.30
C GLY A 265 -3.46 -4.34 4.45
N THR A 266 -2.55 -4.11 3.50
CA THR A 266 -1.65 -2.96 3.47
C THR A 266 -1.85 -2.10 2.21
N LEU A 267 -1.41 -0.84 2.29
CA LEU A 267 -1.51 0.07 1.14
C LEU A 267 -0.48 -0.29 0.07
N GLY A 268 -0.97 -0.78 -1.06
CA GLY A 268 -0.19 -1.16 -2.23
C GLY A 268 0.33 0.00 -3.07
N ILE A 269 0.89 -0.34 -4.23
CA ILE A 269 1.28 0.61 -5.28
C ILE A 269 0.47 0.27 -6.54
N GLY A 270 -0.19 1.28 -7.08
CA GLY A 270 -0.98 1.20 -8.32
C GLY A 270 -0.49 2.18 -9.37
N GLN A 271 -1.41 2.79 -10.10
CA GLN A 271 -1.12 3.94 -10.98
C GLN A 271 -0.51 5.11 -10.21
N ARG A 272 -0.83 5.20 -8.93
CA ARG A 272 -0.28 6.18 -7.98
C ARG A 272 0.39 5.43 -6.84
N GLU A 273 1.48 5.95 -6.36
CA GLU A 273 2.07 5.57 -5.08
C GLU A 273 1.78 6.66 -4.06
N VAL A 274 1.10 6.29 -2.99
CA VAL A 274 0.93 7.20 -1.86
C VAL A 274 2.17 7.11 -0.99
N VAL A 275 2.88 8.22 -0.89
CA VAL A 275 4.03 8.33 0.02
C VAL A 275 3.52 8.89 1.34
N PRO A 276 3.65 8.13 2.45
CA PRO A 276 3.26 8.62 3.75
C PRO A 276 3.99 9.93 4.08
N ARG A 277 3.29 10.90 4.65
CA ARG A 277 3.88 12.17 5.07
C ARG A 277 3.93 12.36 6.57
N LYS A 278 3.32 11.45 7.33
CA LYS A 278 3.34 11.44 8.78
C LYS A 278 4.71 10.95 9.27
N VAL A 279 5.34 11.71 10.14
CA VAL A 279 6.57 11.32 10.86
C VAL A 279 6.24 11.19 12.33
N LEU A 280 6.54 10.01 12.90
CA LEU A 280 6.33 9.77 14.31
C LEU A 280 7.53 10.27 15.11
N MET A 281 7.29 11.25 15.98
CA MET A 281 8.28 11.96 16.78
C MET A 281 8.31 11.38 18.19
N LEU A 282 9.29 10.55 18.51
CA LEU A 282 9.42 9.90 19.81
C LEU A 282 10.20 10.78 20.77
N TYR A 283 9.60 11.12 21.91
CA TYR A 283 10.19 11.92 22.95
C TYR A 283 10.02 11.27 24.32
N ASN A 284 10.81 11.67 25.29
CA ASN A 284 10.67 11.28 26.68
C ASN A 284 9.92 12.39 27.45
N GLY A 285 8.69 12.07 27.90
CA GLY A 285 7.84 13.02 28.62
C GLY A 285 8.40 13.47 29.97
N ASP A 286 9.37 12.74 30.54
CA ASP A 286 10.01 13.10 31.81
C ASP A 286 11.13 14.14 31.65
N GLU A 287 11.58 14.43 30.40
CA GLU A 287 12.64 15.41 30.14
C GLU A 287 12.18 16.87 30.22
N ALA A 288 10.90 17.12 30.01
CA ALA A 288 10.33 18.45 30.04
C ALA A 288 8.86 18.45 30.45
N PRO A 289 8.39 19.49 31.19
CA PRO A 289 6.99 19.58 31.64
C PRO A 289 5.98 19.58 30.51
N LEU A 290 6.36 20.11 29.34
CA LEU A 290 5.49 20.24 28.17
C LEU A 290 6.23 19.79 26.91
N VAL A 291 5.53 19.08 26.02
CA VAL A 291 6.10 18.51 24.78
C VAL A 291 6.87 19.52 23.92
N HIS A 292 6.38 20.76 23.83
CA HIS A 292 7.03 21.81 23.05
C HIS A 292 8.37 22.31 23.64
N GLN A 293 8.69 21.92 24.85
CA GLN A 293 9.98 22.23 25.48
C GLN A 293 11.04 21.15 25.21
N THR A 294 10.63 20.00 24.68
CA THR A 294 11.55 18.91 24.30
C THR A 294 12.42 19.31 23.10
N GLN A 295 13.61 18.75 23.01
CA GLN A 295 14.54 19.03 21.91
C GLN A 295 13.97 18.62 20.56
N ILE A 296 13.24 17.50 20.50
CA ILE A 296 12.65 17.01 19.24
C ILE A 296 11.67 18.03 18.66
N VAL A 297 10.84 18.69 19.50
CA VAL A 297 9.94 19.74 19.02
C VAL A 297 10.69 20.99 18.64
N ARG A 298 11.63 21.43 19.47
CA ARG A 298 12.36 22.68 19.26
C ARG A 298 13.25 22.67 18.01
N PHE A 299 13.81 21.52 17.64
CA PHE A 299 14.84 21.47 16.60
C PHE A 299 14.47 20.62 15.40
N ALA A 300 13.61 19.59 15.53
CA ALA A 300 13.26 18.70 14.42
C ALA A 300 11.90 18.98 13.79
N THR A 301 10.93 19.52 14.53
CA THR A 301 9.57 19.72 14.04
C THR A 301 9.51 20.70 12.87
N MET A 302 10.02 21.90 13.03
CA MET A 302 9.92 22.93 12.01
C MET A 302 10.63 22.55 10.69
N PRO A 303 11.82 21.99 10.67
CA PRO A 303 12.44 21.50 9.45
C PRO A 303 11.61 20.43 8.74
N LEU A 304 11.04 19.46 9.48
CA LEU A 304 10.20 18.42 8.90
C LEU A 304 8.90 19.01 8.32
N GLN A 305 8.24 19.89 9.05
CA GLN A 305 7.02 20.57 8.56
C GLN A 305 7.30 21.45 7.34
N HIS A 306 8.45 22.12 7.31
CA HIS A 306 8.89 22.89 6.14
C HIS A 306 9.07 22.01 4.90
N MET A 307 9.56 20.79 5.08
CA MET A 307 9.64 19.76 4.02
C MET A 307 8.28 19.15 3.68
N GLY A 308 7.20 19.56 4.34
CA GLY A 308 5.83 19.11 4.10
C GLY A 308 5.47 17.82 4.80
N TYR A 309 6.20 17.38 5.81
CA TYR A 309 5.81 16.28 6.68
C TYR A 309 4.82 16.73 7.75
N VAL A 310 3.99 15.80 8.22
CA VAL A 310 3.09 15.99 9.36
C VAL A 310 3.71 15.30 10.56
N THR A 311 4.06 16.05 11.60
CA THR A 311 4.68 15.52 12.82
C THR A 311 3.62 15.08 13.82
N GLU A 312 3.73 13.85 14.31
CA GLU A 312 2.88 13.27 15.36
C GLU A 312 3.77 12.84 16.52
N TYR A 313 3.41 13.22 17.77
CA TYR A 313 4.29 13.07 18.92
C TYR A 313 3.84 11.88 19.78
N LEU A 314 4.79 11.03 20.17
CA LEU A 314 4.56 9.89 21.05
C LEU A 314 5.56 9.89 22.21
N ASP A 315 5.05 9.94 23.43
CA ASP A 315 5.83 9.78 24.64
C ASP A 315 6.23 8.31 24.80
N VAL A 316 7.52 8.01 24.82
CA VAL A 316 8.04 6.65 24.94
C VAL A 316 7.78 5.98 26.27
N ASN A 317 7.38 6.75 27.28
CA ASN A 317 6.95 6.24 28.59
C ASN A 317 5.45 5.87 28.63
N ARG A 318 4.73 6.04 27.52
CA ARG A 318 3.34 5.62 27.33
C ARG A 318 3.27 4.34 26.47
N PRO A 319 2.13 3.64 26.44
CA PRO A 319 1.96 2.48 25.57
C PRO A 319 2.27 2.82 24.11
N LEU A 320 3.13 2.02 23.49
CA LEU A 320 3.48 2.14 22.07
C LEU A 320 2.43 1.43 21.21
N PRO A 321 2.17 1.88 19.96
CA PRO A 321 1.26 1.18 19.03
C PRO A 321 1.69 -0.28 18.81
N GLU A 322 0.75 -1.21 18.90
CA GLU A 322 1.04 -2.64 18.74
C GLU A 322 1.16 -3.06 17.27
N ASN A 323 0.49 -2.32 16.38
CA ASN A 323 0.45 -2.59 14.93
C ASN A 323 1.78 -2.27 14.24
N ASP A 324 1.92 -2.82 13.06
CA ASP A 324 2.93 -2.43 12.09
C ASP A 324 2.51 -1.09 11.44
N LEU A 325 3.42 -0.12 11.46
CA LEU A 325 3.18 1.21 10.90
C LEU A 325 3.68 1.37 9.45
N ALA A 326 4.12 0.28 8.82
CA ALA A 326 4.57 0.28 7.43
C ALA A 326 3.46 0.76 6.49
N GLY A 327 3.78 1.73 5.65
CA GLY A 327 2.80 2.35 4.74
C GLY A 327 1.92 3.45 5.38
N GLU A 328 1.91 3.59 6.72
CA GLU A 328 1.15 4.62 7.43
C GLU A 328 2.00 5.86 7.74
N ILE A 329 3.31 5.65 8.00
CA ILE A 329 4.24 6.73 8.35
C ILE A 329 5.44 6.77 7.41
N ALA A 330 5.98 7.97 7.20
CA ALA A 330 7.20 8.19 6.41
C ALA A 330 8.46 7.73 7.15
N GLY A 331 8.43 7.79 8.47
CA GLY A 331 9.56 7.41 9.31
C GLY A 331 9.33 7.73 10.78
N ILE A 332 10.31 7.33 11.58
CA ILE A 332 10.37 7.59 13.01
C ILE A 332 11.57 8.50 13.30
N VAL A 333 11.37 9.50 14.13
CA VAL A 333 12.45 10.33 14.68
C VAL A 333 12.47 10.15 16.18
N LEU A 334 13.62 9.78 16.72
CA LEU A 334 13.84 9.62 18.16
C LEU A 334 14.85 10.67 18.62
N TRP A 335 14.48 11.45 19.65
CA TRP A 335 15.39 12.38 20.31
C TRP A 335 15.15 12.34 21.82
N ILE A 336 16.00 11.62 22.52
CA ILE A 336 15.90 11.35 23.95
C ILE A 336 17.30 11.55 24.57
N ASN A 337 17.39 12.32 25.63
CA ASN A 337 18.67 12.59 26.32
C ASN A 337 18.74 11.95 27.72
N GLY A 338 17.59 11.61 28.32
CA GLY A 338 17.48 11.01 29.64
C GLY A 338 17.12 9.52 29.60
N PRO A 339 17.09 8.87 30.77
CA PRO A 339 16.65 7.49 30.89
C PRO A 339 15.16 7.37 30.56
N VAL A 340 14.76 6.27 29.94
CA VAL A 340 13.35 5.93 29.65
C VAL A 340 12.86 4.85 30.63
N ALA A 341 11.55 4.84 30.92
CA ALA A 341 10.97 3.91 31.88
C ALA A 341 11.16 2.43 31.47
N ASN A 342 11.03 2.12 30.17
CA ASN A 342 11.22 0.74 29.67
C ASN A 342 12.05 0.72 28.36
N PRO A 343 13.37 0.86 28.46
CA PRO A 343 14.24 0.94 27.27
C PRO A 343 14.24 -0.35 26.45
N ARG A 344 14.06 -1.51 27.10
CA ARG A 344 13.99 -2.80 26.39
C ARG A 344 12.73 -2.90 25.52
N ALA A 345 11.57 -2.49 26.04
CA ALA A 345 10.32 -2.48 25.27
C ALA A 345 10.41 -1.53 24.09
N LEU A 346 10.94 -0.32 24.29
CA LEU A 346 11.19 0.65 23.22
C LEU A 346 12.11 0.08 22.14
N GLY A 347 13.22 -0.55 22.54
CA GLY A 347 14.16 -1.15 21.58
C GLY A 347 13.55 -2.31 20.79
N ASN A 348 12.74 -3.16 21.42
CA ASN A 348 12.02 -4.23 20.75
C ASN A 348 11.01 -3.69 19.73
N TRP A 349 10.27 -2.65 20.11
CA TRP A 349 9.31 -1.99 19.26
C TRP A 349 10.00 -1.33 18.05
N LEU A 350 11.07 -0.58 18.26
CA LEU A 350 11.85 0.02 17.18
C LEU A 350 12.39 -1.04 16.20
N ARG A 351 12.91 -2.17 16.71
CA ARG A 351 13.36 -3.28 15.86
C ARG A 351 12.23 -3.84 15.00
N LYS A 352 11.03 -4.02 15.56
CA LYS A 352 9.84 -4.45 14.81
C LYS A 352 9.54 -3.48 13.67
N GLN A 353 9.49 -2.19 13.96
CA GLN A 353 9.19 -1.17 12.96
C GLN A 353 10.28 -1.06 11.87
N MET A 354 11.57 -1.14 12.26
CA MET A 354 12.68 -1.15 11.30
C MET A 354 12.69 -2.41 10.43
N ALA A 355 12.38 -3.57 10.98
CA ALA A 355 12.24 -4.81 10.22
C ALA A 355 11.08 -4.75 9.21
N ALA A 356 10.04 -3.98 9.49
CA ALA A 356 8.95 -3.66 8.56
C ALA A 356 9.35 -2.59 7.50
N GLY A 357 10.61 -2.17 7.46
CA GLY A 357 11.14 -1.22 6.46
C GLY A 357 10.97 0.26 6.81
N ILE A 358 10.55 0.59 8.05
CA ILE A 358 10.37 1.99 8.46
C ILE A 358 11.72 2.63 8.75
N LYS A 359 12.01 3.72 8.08
CA LYS A 359 13.22 4.53 8.29
C LYS A 359 13.18 5.17 9.67
N THR A 360 14.29 5.06 10.41
CA THR A 360 14.40 5.61 11.77
C THR A 360 15.60 6.53 11.86
N ALA A 361 15.40 7.75 12.35
CA ALA A 361 16.45 8.70 12.66
C ALA A 361 16.57 8.87 14.17
N ILE A 362 17.78 8.68 14.69
CA ILE A 362 18.09 8.87 16.11
C ILE A 362 19.00 10.09 16.24
N PHE A 363 18.57 11.06 17.02
CA PHE A 363 19.31 12.28 17.33
C PHE A 363 19.79 12.30 18.77
N GLY A 364 20.91 13.00 19.00
CA GLY A 364 21.52 13.10 20.33
C GLY A 364 22.17 11.81 20.76
N GLN A 365 22.07 11.50 22.06
CA GLN A 365 22.64 10.28 22.60
C GLN A 365 21.83 9.06 22.22
N PHE A 366 22.52 7.96 21.96
CA PHE A 366 21.86 6.67 21.77
C PHE A 366 21.36 6.20 23.15
N PRO A 367 20.02 6.06 23.35
CA PRO A 367 19.49 5.80 24.70
C PRO A 367 20.08 4.52 25.31
N SER A 368 20.57 4.64 26.54
CA SER A 368 21.16 3.49 27.26
C SER A 368 20.08 2.44 27.55
N GLY A 369 20.44 1.16 27.44
CA GLY A 369 19.51 0.05 27.73
C GLY A 369 18.53 -0.29 26.61
N LEU A 370 18.56 0.42 25.47
CA LEU A 370 17.86 -0.06 24.26
C LEU A 370 18.43 -1.43 23.87
N ALA A 371 17.54 -2.38 23.61
CA ALA A 371 17.95 -3.70 23.12
C ALA A 371 18.38 -3.68 21.63
N ILE A 372 19.02 -2.59 21.20
CA ILE A 372 19.61 -2.40 19.88
C ILE A 372 21.09 -2.03 20.11
N PRO A 373 22.00 -2.98 20.11
CA PRO A 373 23.42 -2.68 20.22
C PRO A 373 23.88 -1.84 19.01
N MET A 374 24.63 -0.79 19.24
CA MET A 374 25.22 0.03 18.14
C MET A 374 25.98 -0.83 17.14
N THR A 375 26.58 -1.92 17.61
CA THR A 375 27.30 -2.88 16.74
C THR A 375 26.42 -3.58 15.70
N VAL A 376 25.11 -3.77 15.97
CA VAL A 376 24.14 -4.30 14.99
C VAL A 376 23.91 -3.29 13.87
N LEU A 377 24.02 -2.00 14.18
CA LEU A 377 23.95 -0.91 13.21
C LEU A 377 25.30 -0.63 12.51
N GLY A 378 26.32 -1.44 12.76
CA GLY A 378 27.66 -1.18 12.23
C GLY A 378 28.31 0.07 12.79
N LEU A 379 27.89 0.51 13.99
CA LEU A 379 28.38 1.71 14.66
C LEU A 379 29.13 1.36 15.93
N GLU A 380 30.06 2.24 16.32
CA GLU A 380 30.73 2.24 17.62
C GLU A 380 30.87 3.68 18.16
N SER A 381 31.02 3.84 19.46
CA SER A 381 31.30 5.15 20.06
C SER A 381 32.72 5.57 19.72
N GLY A 382 32.88 6.81 19.23
CA GLY A 382 34.19 7.45 19.06
C GLY A 382 34.73 8.03 20.37
N GLN A 383 35.96 8.55 20.32
CA GLN A 383 36.51 9.34 21.40
C GLN A 383 35.95 10.78 21.34
N ALA A 384 35.68 11.38 22.50
CA ALA A 384 35.27 12.77 22.55
C ALA A 384 36.31 13.67 21.85
N VAL A 385 35.86 14.59 21.01
CA VAL A 385 36.69 15.63 20.45
C VAL A 385 37.04 16.57 21.59
N GLY A 386 38.34 16.78 21.84
CA GLY A 386 38.89 17.38 23.07
C GLY A 386 38.16 18.68 23.47
N ALA A 387 37.90 18.82 24.76
CA ALA A 387 37.26 19.98 25.37
C ALA A 387 37.99 21.27 24.97
N GLY A 388 37.26 22.25 24.46
CA GLY A 388 37.78 23.54 24.03
C GLY A 388 38.08 23.68 22.54
N SER A 389 38.00 22.62 21.73
CA SER A 389 38.01 22.75 20.27
C SER A 389 36.62 22.99 19.71
N VAL A 390 36.48 23.95 18.82
CA VAL A 390 35.21 24.19 18.06
C VAL A 390 35.38 23.45 16.73
N PRO A 391 34.80 22.24 16.58
CA PRO A 391 34.99 21.49 15.37
C PRO A 391 34.24 22.10 14.21
N THR A 392 34.73 21.87 13.00
CA THR A 392 34.00 22.20 11.77
C THR A 392 33.16 21.01 11.33
N ILE A 393 31.91 21.24 11.06
CA ILE A 393 31.00 20.24 10.50
C ILE A 393 31.16 20.23 8.99
N ARG A 394 31.46 19.06 8.42
CA ARG A 394 31.48 18.83 6.98
C ARG A 394 30.40 17.83 6.58
N ILE A 395 29.50 18.29 5.72
CA ILE A 395 28.45 17.45 5.12
C ILE A 395 29.10 16.58 4.04
N GLN A 396 28.86 15.27 4.11
CA GLN A 396 29.47 14.30 3.18
C GLN A 396 28.50 13.93 2.04
N ASP A 397 27.20 14.15 2.24
CA ASP A 397 26.19 13.81 1.26
C ASP A 397 25.72 15.06 0.50
N PRO A 398 25.96 15.15 -0.82
CA PRO A 398 25.59 16.32 -1.63
C PRO A 398 24.06 16.54 -1.74
N MET A 399 23.23 15.56 -1.31
CA MET A 399 21.76 15.69 -1.37
C MET A 399 21.19 16.83 -0.51
N PHE A 400 21.92 17.28 0.50
CA PHE A 400 21.38 18.25 1.46
C PHE A 400 21.48 19.72 1.02
N GLY A 401 22.21 20.01 -0.06
CA GLY A 401 22.27 21.38 -0.62
C GLY A 401 22.75 22.49 0.33
N PHE A 402 23.35 22.12 1.46
CA PHE A 402 23.87 23.08 2.43
C PHE A 402 25.30 23.45 2.11
N GLU A 403 25.60 24.73 2.28
CA GLU A 403 26.98 25.19 2.21
C GLU A 403 27.80 24.63 3.37
N THR A 404 28.97 24.13 3.07
CA THR A 404 29.93 23.65 4.08
C THR A 404 31.28 24.39 3.89
N PRO A 405 32.05 24.58 4.94
CA PRO A 405 31.93 24.04 6.28
C PRO A 405 31.05 24.87 7.22
N ILE A 406 30.37 24.18 8.17
CA ILE A 406 29.62 24.85 9.24
C ILE A 406 30.45 24.76 10.52
N ARG A 407 30.55 25.87 11.25
CA ARG A 407 31.24 25.89 12.54
C ARG A 407 30.30 25.38 13.64
N ALA A 408 30.67 24.28 14.32
CA ALA A 408 29.90 23.80 15.46
C ALA A 408 30.10 24.73 16.66
N VAL A 409 28.99 25.06 17.32
CA VAL A 409 29.02 25.97 18.49
C VAL A 409 29.45 25.21 19.76
N ARG A 410 29.14 23.91 19.83
CA ARG A 410 29.42 23.06 20.99
C ARG A 410 29.51 21.60 20.55
N ASN A 411 30.41 20.83 21.15
CA ASN A 411 30.49 19.40 20.95
C ASN A 411 30.99 18.73 22.27
N ASP A 412 30.02 18.38 23.10
CA ASP A 412 30.29 17.72 24.40
C ASP A 412 30.09 16.19 24.31
N GLU A 413 29.66 15.68 23.16
CA GLU A 413 29.33 14.28 22.98
C GLU A 413 30.36 13.55 22.15
N PRO A 414 30.68 12.27 22.44
CA PRO A 414 31.57 11.48 21.63
C PRO A 414 30.98 11.27 20.24
N PRO A 415 31.74 11.50 19.19
CA PRO A 415 31.30 11.23 17.83
C PRO A 415 31.10 9.72 17.63
N LEU A 416 30.26 9.37 16.65
CA LEU A 416 30.09 8.01 16.19
C LEU A 416 31.26 7.60 15.28
N ARG A 417 31.49 6.29 15.13
CA ARG A 417 32.34 5.71 14.10
C ARG A 417 31.63 4.62 13.36
N LEU A 418 31.80 4.57 12.05
CA LEU A 418 31.48 3.38 11.29
C LEU A 418 32.54 2.30 11.59
N ARG A 419 32.07 1.09 11.91
CA ARG A 419 32.97 -0.04 12.18
C ARG A 419 33.67 -0.48 10.89
N ALA A 420 34.94 -0.92 11.00
CA ALA A 420 35.60 -1.63 9.92
C ALA A 420 34.78 -2.89 9.54
N GLY A 421 34.53 -3.08 8.24
CA GLY A 421 33.70 -4.18 7.74
C GLY A 421 32.21 -3.97 7.87
N SER A 422 31.74 -2.73 8.17
CA SER A 422 30.31 -2.36 8.00
C SER A 422 29.87 -2.59 6.55
N SER A 423 28.57 -2.81 6.35
CA SER A 423 27.99 -2.94 5.03
C SER A 423 28.39 -1.79 4.10
N ASP A 424 28.61 -2.08 2.82
CA ASP A 424 28.90 -1.07 1.79
C ASP A 424 27.77 -0.01 1.67
N ALA A 425 26.57 -0.32 2.15
CA ALA A 425 25.47 0.62 2.25
C ALA A 425 25.59 1.59 3.44
N SER A 426 26.52 1.35 4.39
CA SER A 426 26.77 2.25 5.51
C SER A 426 27.69 3.38 5.07
N ARG A 427 27.28 4.62 5.35
CA ARG A 427 28.06 5.80 4.96
C ARG A 427 27.93 6.95 5.94
N PRO A 428 28.99 7.75 6.14
CA PRO A 428 28.89 8.96 6.95
C PRO A 428 28.06 10.02 6.23
N LEU A 429 27.19 10.71 6.98
CA LEU A 429 26.47 11.90 6.52
C LEU A 429 27.19 13.18 6.90
N LEU A 430 27.68 13.24 8.13
CA LEU A 430 28.37 14.38 8.72
C LEU A 430 29.69 13.94 9.31
N ARG A 431 30.72 14.77 9.14
CA ARG A 431 32.00 14.63 9.83
C ARG A 431 32.33 15.89 10.60
N LEU A 432 32.89 15.71 11.78
CA LEU A 432 33.54 16.76 12.55
C LEU A 432 35.04 16.78 12.20
N GLU A 433 35.56 17.94 11.91
CA GLU A 433 36.98 18.16 11.73
C GLU A 433 37.50 19.04 12.88
N ASP A 434 38.38 18.49 13.69
CA ASP A 434 38.95 19.21 14.83
C ASP A 434 40.02 20.24 14.41
N ALA A 435 40.51 21.01 15.37
CA ALA A 435 41.52 22.05 15.12
C ALA A 435 42.86 21.49 14.57
N ARG A 436 43.09 20.18 14.66
CA ARG A 436 44.27 19.47 14.13
C ARG A 436 44.03 18.85 12.77
N GLY A 437 42.82 19.02 12.21
CA GLY A 437 42.42 18.43 10.95
C GLY A 437 42.00 16.95 11.05
N ALA A 438 41.95 16.37 12.25
CA ALA A 438 41.44 15.01 12.43
C ALA A 438 39.90 14.97 12.21
N ARG A 439 39.47 13.92 11.52
CA ARG A 439 38.05 13.77 11.13
C ARG A 439 37.38 12.66 11.92
N HIS A 440 36.17 12.95 12.39
CA HIS A 440 35.34 12.05 13.19
C HIS A 440 33.92 12.02 12.59
N ASP A 441 33.35 10.84 12.43
CA ASP A 441 31.94 10.74 11.96
C ASP A 441 31.00 11.26 13.04
N ALA A 442 30.08 12.14 12.67
CA ALA A 442 29.09 12.74 13.57
C ALA A 442 27.66 12.27 13.29
N ALA A 443 27.41 11.83 12.08
CA ALA A 443 26.17 11.17 11.68
C ALA A 443 26.44 10.17 10.57
N ALA A 444 25.68 9.08 10.55
CA ALA A 444 25.82 8.03 9.54
C ALA A 444 24.44 7.49 9.13
N ILE A 445 24.35 7.00 7.92
CA ILE A 445 23.27 6.12 7.47
C ILE A 445 23.78 4.69 7.52
N THR A 446 23.00 3.80 8.11
CA THR A 446 23.26 2.37 8.15
C THR A 446 22.04 1.58 7.73
N PRO A 447 22.16 0.47 7.00
CA PRO A 447 21.04 -0.43 6.75
C PRO A 447 20.63 -1.11 8.05
N TRP A 448 19.38 -1.51 8.12
CA TRP A 448 18.89 -2.43 9.14
C TRP A 448 18.87 -3.85 8.56
N GLY A 449 19.49 -4.84 9.21
CA GLY A 449 19.53 -6.24 8.83
C GLY A 449 20.92 -6.75 8.62
#